data_5656317500789af306a95dc0330ab04a
#
_entry.id   5656317500789af306a95dc0330ab04a
#
_cell.length_a   1.000
_cell.length_b   1.000
_cell.length_c   1.000
_cell.angle_alpha   90.00
_cell.angle_beta   90.00
_cell.angle_gamma   90.00
#
_symmetry.space_group_name_H-M   'P 1'
#
loop_
_entity.id
_entity.type
_entity.pdbx_description
1 polymer ?
#
loop_
_entity_poly.entity_id
_entity_poly.type
_entity_poly.pdbx_seq_one_letter_code
_entity_poly.pdbx_strand_id
1 'polypeptide(L)'
;MAKVFRENGASRVIEAFSNDVSHGKVTDFYRAVKAEDGEGVVFSFIEWPDKQVRDNAWAKIMADESLRPQGDTPFDGKRMFWGGFEKILDTAQRQAQQTTASVTA
;
A
#
# COMPACT_ATOMS: atom_id res chain seq x y z
N MET A 1 -11.07 1.20 -2.32
CA MET A 1 -10.32 1.43 -1.06
C MET A 1 -9.74 2.83 -0.93
N ALA A 2 -9.33 3.47 -2.02
CA ALA A 2 -8.79 4.84 -1.95
C ALA A 2 -9.75 5.81 -1.26
N LYS A 3 -11.03 5.75 -1.60
CA LYS A 3 -12.05 6.59 -0.97
C LYS A 3 -12.12 6.37 0.54
N VAL A 4 -12.05 5.12 0.98
CA VAL A 4 -12.10 4.76 2.40
C VAL A 4 -10.91 5.37 3.15
N PHE A 5 -9.71 5.27 2.57
CA PHE A 5 -8.52 5.86 3.19
C PHE A 5 -8.64 7.38 3.30
N ARG A 6 -9.12 8.02 2.23
CA ARG A 6 -9.31 9.48 2.24
C ARG A 6 -10.35 9.91 3.27
N GLU A 7 -11.43 9.17 3.40
CA GLU A 7 -12.47 9.46 4.40
C GLU A 7 -11.98 9.30 5.84
N ASN A 8 -10.95 8.49 6.04
CA ASN A 8 -10.35 8.28 7.36
C ASN A 8 -9.10 9.12 7.59
N GLY A 9 -8.85 10.11 6.77
CA GLY A 9 -7.82 11.11 7.03
C GLY A 9 -6.56 11.01 6.20
N ALA A 10 -6.49 10.08 5.24
CA ALA A 10 -5.33 10.00 4.37
C ALA A 10 -5.18 11.28 3.56
N SER A 11 -3.96 11.79 3.49
CA SER A 11 -3.65 12.98 2.69
C SER A 11 -3.59 12.64 1.21
N ARG A 12 -3.14 11.44 0.87
CA ARG A 12 -2.92 11.03 -0.51
C ARG A 12 -2.86 9.51 -0.61
N VAL A 13 -3.37 8.97 -1.70
CA VAL A 13 -3.27 7.55 -2.02
C VAL A 13 -2.69 7.41 -3.41
N ILE A 14 -1.67 6.58 -3.55
CA ILE A 14 -1.05 6.29 -4.85
C ILE A 14 -1.03 4.79 -5.04
N GLU A 15 -1.52 4.34 -6.19
CA GLU A 15 -1.44 2.95 -6.62
C GLU A 15 -0.75 2.93 -7.97
N ALA A 16 0.23 2.04 -8.10
CA ALA A 16 1.02 1.92 -9.32
C ALA A 16 1.14 0.45 -9.72
N PHE A 17 1.00 0.19 -11.01
CA PHE A 17 1.16 -1.15 -11.56
C PHE A 17 2.52 -1.25 -12.25
N SER A 18 3.15 -2.42 -12.15
CA SER A 18 4.46 -2.65 -12.72
C SER A 18 4.49 -2.31 -14.21
N ASN A 19 5.48 -1.52 -14.59
CA ASN A 19 5.65 -1.06 -15.98
C ASN A 19 7.05 -1.40 -16.51
N ASP A 20 8.05 -1.34 -15.67
CA ASP A 20 9.42 -1.67 -16.05
C ASP A 20 10.15 -2.13 -14.79
N VAL A 21 9.90 -3.38 -14.42
CA VAL A 21 10.43 -3.95 -13.18
C VAL A 21 11.34 -5.11 -13.53
N SER A 22 12.61 -4.94 -13.24
CA SER A 22 13.64 -5.95 -13.53
C SER A 22 13.72 -7.00 -12.42
N HIS A 23 14.17 -8.20 -12.79
CA HIS A 23 14.50 -9.22 -11.81
C HIS A 23 15.83 -8.87 -11.14
N GLY A 24 15.86 -9.00 -9.82
CA GLY A 24 17.06 -8.78 -9.04
C GLY A 24 17.84 -10.05 -8.78
N LYS A 25 19.01 -9.92 -8.20
CA LYS A 25 19.86 -11.08 -7.87
C LYS A 25 19.48 -11.72 -6.56
N VAL A 26 19.35 -10.95 -5.50
CA VAL A 26 19.01 -11.46 -4.17
C VAL A 26 17.49 -11.56 -4.02
N THR A 27 16.80 -10.48 -4.35
CA THR A 27 15.36 -10.45 -4.34
C THR A 27 14.88 -9.42 -5.35
N ASP A 28 13.58 -9.38 -5.55
CA ASP A 28 12.92 -8.42 -6.43
C ASP A 28 11.45 -8.34 -6.04
N PHE A 29 10.71 -7.48 -6.72
CA PHE A 29 9.28 -7.34 -6.44
C PHE A 29 8.50 -8.62 -6.71
N TYR A 30 8.90 -9.38 -7.73
CA TYR A 30 8.20 -10.62 -8.09
C TYR A 30 8.35 -11.69 -7.00
N ARG A 31 9.56 -11.88 -6.50
CA ARG A 31 9.83 -12.84 -5.42
C ARG A 31 9.16 -12.42 -4.12
N ALA A 32 9.15 -11.12 -3.84
CA ALA A 32 8.57 -10.61 -2.60
C ALA A 32 7.10 -10.96 -2.46
N VAL A 33 6.37 -11.00 -3.58
CA VAL A 33 4.94 -11.31 -3.58
C VAL A 33 4.65 -12.67 -4.22
N LYS A 34 5.67 -13.47 -4.49
CA LYS A 34 5.55 -14.79 -5.12
C LYS A 34 4.72 -14.74 -6.40
N ALA A 35 5.03 -13.76 -7.24
CA ALA A 35 4.30 -13.58 -8.50
C ALA A 35 4.53 -14.77 -9.42
N GLU A 36 3.48 -15.20 -10.07
CA GLU A 36 3.51 -16.27 -11.07
C GLU A 36 3.74 -15.69 -12.47
N ASP A 37 4.07 -16.56 -13.41
CA ASP A 37 4.29 -16.14 -14.80
C ASP A 37 3.07 -15.40 -15.33
N GLY A 38 3.31 -14.25 -15.97
CA GLY A 38 2.24 -13.43 -16.54
C GLY A 38 1.59 -12.47 -15.55
N GLU A 39 1.94 -12.56 -14.27
CA GLU A 39 1.42 -11.63 -13.27
C GLU A 39 2.31 -10.40 -13.15
N GLY A 40 1.68 -9.25 -12.98
CA GLY A 40 2.36 -8.02 -12.62
C GLY A 40 2.34 -7.79 -11.12
N VAL A 41 2.92 -6.69 -10.70
CA VAL A 41 3.01 -6.30 -9.29
C VAL A 41 2.36 -4.95 -9.09
N VAL A 42 1.55 -4.81 -8.06
CA VAL A 42 0.99 -3.52 -7.65
C VAL A 42 1.79 -3.01 -6.47
N PHE A 43 2.25 -1.78 -6.58
CA PHE A 43 2.91 -1.06 -5.50
C PHE A 43 2.05 0.16 -5.15
N SER A 44 1.75 0.32 -3.88
CA SER A 44 0.96 1.47 -3.46
C SER A 44 1.49 2.06 -2.17
N PHE A 45 1.20 3.34 -1.97
CA PHE A 45 1.45 3.95 -0.68
C PHE A 45 0.39 4.99 -0.37
N ILE A 46 0.15 5.17 0.93
CA ILE A 46 -0.85 6.05 1.47
C ILE A 46 -0.15 7.01 2.40
N GLU A 47 -0.34 8.30 2.19
CA GLU A 47 0.24 9.33 3.04
C GLU A 47 -0.78 9.77 4.09
N TRP A 48 -0.30 9.94 5.32
CA TRP A 48 -1.10 10.37 6.46
C TRP A 48 -0.48 11.60 7.10
N PRO A 49 -1.29 12.50 7.65
CA PRO A 49 -0.75 13.68 8.33
C PRO A 49 0.19 13.33 9.48
N ASP A 50 -0.13 12.27 10.22
CA ASP A 50 0.70 11.79 11.31
C ASP A 50 0.40 10.32 11.61
N LYS A 51 1.20 9.75 12.49
CA LYS A 51 1.09 8.34 12.87
C LYS A 51 -0.25 8.04 13.56
N GLN A 52 -0.75 8.95 14.38
CA GLN A 52 -1.99 8.71 15.11
C GLN A 52 -3.19 8.61 14.17
N VAL A 53 -3.27 9.48 13.17
CA VAL A 53 -4.32 9.42 12.16
C VAL A 53 -4.26 8.10 11.42
N ARG A 54 -3.05 7.67 11.04
CA ARG A 54 -2.85 6.38 10.37
C ARG A 54 -3.32 5.22 11.23
N ASP A 55 -2.89 5.17 12.48
CA ASP A 55 -3.21 4.07 13.38
C ASP A 55 -4.73 4.01 13.66
N ASN A 56 -5.35 5.15 13.87
CA ASN A 56 -6.79 5.22 14.07
C ASN A 56 -7.56 4.77 12.83
N ALA A 57 -7.10 5.18 11.65
CA ALA A 57 -7.74 4.79 10.40
C ALA A 57 -7.66 3.28 10.18
N TRP A 58 -6.48 2.68 10.37
CA TRP A 58 -6.32 1.25 10.22
C TRP A 58 -7.17 0.47 11.22
N ALA A 59 -7.26 0.93 12.47
CA ALA A 59 -8.10 0.28 13.47
C ALA A 59 -9.57 0.27 13.02
N LYS A 60 -10.08 1.37 12.48
CA LYS A 60 -11.45 1.44 11.96
C LYS A 60 -11.66 0.55 10.75
N ILE A 61 -10.73 0.57 9.82
CA ILE A 61 -10.83 -0.19 8.57
C ILE A 61 -10.79 -1.69 8.87
N MET A 62 -9.88 -2.12 9.73
CA MET A 62 -9.74 -3.54 10.07
C MET A 62 -10.94 -4.07 10.87
N ALA A 63 -11.62 -3.20 11.61
CA ALA A 63 -12.82 -3.57 12.38
C ALA A 63 -14.08 -3.63 11.52
N ASP A 64 -14.09 -3.03 10.34
CA ASP A 64 -15.27 -2.94 9.48
C ASP A 64 -15.30 -4.09 8.50
N GLU A 65 -16.12 -5.08 8.78
CA GLU A 65 -16.24 -6.27 7.94
C GLU A 65 -16.80 -5.96 6.55
N SER A 66 -17.57 -4.89 6.41
CA SER A 66 -18.13 -4.51 5.12
C SER A 66 -17.07 -4.06 4.12
N LEU A 67 -15.88 -3.70 4.60
CA LEU A 67 -14.76 -3.27 3.76
C LEU A 67 -13.86 -4.42 3.30
N ARG A 68 -14.12 -5.64 3.78
CA ARG A 68 -13.32 -6.79 3.36
C ARG A 68 -13.66 -7.17 1.92
N PRO A 69 -12.66 -7.56 1.13
CA PRO A 69 -12.91 -7.99 -0.24
C PRO A 69 -13.91 -9.14 -0.28
N GLN A 70 -14.92 -9.01 -1.12
CA GLN A 70 -15.90 -10.05 -1.35
C GLN A 70 -15.88 -10.38 -2.84
N GLY A 71 -15.64 -11.65 -3.14
CA GLY A 71 -15.54 -12.11 -4.52
C GLY A 71 -14.15 -11.91 -5.11
N ASP A 72 -14.08 -11.92 -6.44
CA ASP A 72 -12.82 -11.80 -7.16
C ASP A 72 -12.29 -10.38 -7.08
N THR A 73 -11.02 -10.27 -6.71
CA THR A 73 -10.31 -9.01 -6.73
C THR A 73 -9.23 -9.03 -7.80
N PRO A 74 -8.82 -7.87 -8.34
CA PRO A 74 -7.78 -7.85 -9.38
C PRO A 74 -6.39 -8.22 -8.87
N PHE A 75 -6.24 -8.40 -7.58
CA PHE A 75 -4.96 -8.80 -6.98
C PHE A 75 -5.20 -9.77 -5.83
N ASP A 76 -4.17 -10.56 -5.52
CA ASP A 76 -4.25 -11.59 -4.48
C ASP A 76 -3.83 -11.00 -3.13
N GLY A 77 -4.81 -10.75 -2.27
CA GLY A 77 -4.56 -10.19 -0.94
C GLY A 77 -3.72 -11.08 -0.03
N LYS A 78 -3.66 -12.39 -0.31
CA LYS A 78 -2.86 -13.31 0.50
C LYS A 78 -1.35 -13.11 0.27
N ARG A 79 -0.98 -12.57 -0.88
CA ARG A 79 0.41 -12.31 -1.23
C ARG A 79 0.79 -10.85 -1.00
N MET A 80 -0.12 -10.05 -0.44
CA MET A 80 0.12 -8.66 -0.11
C MET A 80 0.87 -8.56 1.22
N PHE A 81 1.78 -7.60 1.30
CA PHE A 81 2.40 -7.23 2.56
C PHE A 81 2.51 -5.72 2.65
N TRP A 82 2.59 -5.21 3.86
CA TRP A 82 2.60 -3.76 4.08
C TRP A 82 3.35 -3.42 5.35
N GLY A 83 3.63 -2.14 5.51
CA GLY A 83 4.24 -1.62 6.72
C GLY A 83 4.09 -0.11 6.80
N GLY A 84 4.33 0.41 7.98
CA GLY A 84 4.34 1.85 8.21
C GLY A 84 5.75 2.40 8.10
N PHE A 85 5.86 3.56 7.47
CA PHE A 85 7.15 4.20 7.21
C PHE A 85 7.06 5.68 7.54
N GLU A 86 8.14 6.23 8.04
CA GLU A 86 8.27 7.66 8.27
C GLU A 86 9.12 8.25 7.14
N LYS A 87 8.65 9.34 6.54
CA LYS A 87 9.42 10.01 5.50
C LYS A 87 10.69 10.62 6.08
N ILE A 88 11.80 10.37 5.42
CA ILE A 88 13.08 10.98 5.80
C ILE A 88 13.55 12.01 4.77
N LEU A 89 12.94 12.03 3.60
CA LEU A 89 13.22 12.99 2.54
C LEU A 89 11.97 13.17 1.69
N ASP A 90 11.53 14.39 1.54
CA ASP A 90 10.41 14.73 0.67
C ASP A 90 10.71 16.07 0.00
N THR A 91 10.97 16.02 -1.29
CA THR A 91 11.30 17.23 -2.06
C THR A 91 10.14 18.19 -2.22
N ALA A 92 8.92 17.76 -1.87
CA ALA A 92 7.77 18.66 -1.81
C ALA A 92 7.77 19.52 -0.55
N GLN A 93 8.78 19.38 0.33
CA GLN A 93 9.00 20.17 1.53
C GLN A 93 7.85 20.10 2.55
N ARG A 94 7.13 18.99 2.55
CA ARG A 94 6.10 18.77 3.56
C ARG A 94 6.72 18.30 4.84
N GLN A 95 6.13 18.74 5.96
CA GLN A 95 6.50 18.26 7.28
C GLN A 95 6.39 16.73 7.33
N ALA A 96 7.12 16.12 8.27
CA ALA A 96 7.14 14.69 8.41
C ALA A 96 5.73 14.11 8.43
N GLN A 97 5.40 13.32 7.41
CA GLN A 97 4.15 12.61 7.28
C GLN A 97 4.42 11.12 7.36
N GLN A 98 3.48 10.40 7.92
CA GLN A 98 3.57 8.96 7.97
C GLN A 98 3.09 8.36 6.66
N THR A 99 3.68 7.25 6.27
CA THR A 99 3.33 6.55 5.04
C THR A 99 3.08 5.08 5.34
N THR A 100 2.05 4.53 4.72
CA THR A 100 1.87 3.10 4.65
C THR A 100 2.22 2.66 3.24
N ALA A 101 3.20 1.79 3.12
CA ALA A 101 3.58 1.23 1.84
C ALA A 101 3.13 -0.23 1.77
N SER A 102 2.66 -0.66 0.61
CA SER A 102 2.26 -2.03 0.38
C SER A 102 2.67 -2.49 -1.02
N VAL A 103 2.95 -3.78 -1.13
CA VAL A 103 3.28 -4.42 -2.40
C VAL A 103 2.46 -5.70 -2.51
N THR A 104 1.90 -5.97 -3.69
CA THR A 104 1.12 -7.18 -3.94
C THR A 104 1.21 -7.60 -5.41
N ALA A 105 0.98 -8.85 -5.64
CA ALA A 105 0.95 -9.38 -7.01
C ALA A 105 -0.41 -9.17 -7.67
#